data_92984ac70dcfc19d6aaed60ab56c557a
#
_entry.id   92984ac70dcfc19d6aaed60ab56c557a
#
_cell.length_a   1.000
_cell.length_b   1.000
_cell.length_c   1.000
_cell.angle_alpha   90.00
_cell.angle_beta   90.00
_cell.angle_gamma   90.00
#
_symmetry.space_group_name_H-M   'P 1'
#
loop_
_entity.id
_entity.type
_entity.pdbx_description
1 polymer ?
#
loop_
_entity_poly.entity_id
_entity_poly.type
_entity_poly.pdbx_seq_one_letter_code
_entity_poly.pdbx_strand_id
1 'polypeptide(L)'
;MKMFNFLTKTTLCLVVSTALLTMSADAQKTQKLTDPEIASVAVTANQIDIDYAAIAQKKSKNAEVLKFAATMAKDHQAVIDQAVALVTKLKVTPKTNATTKSFLAGATKTKAMLNAKSGKAFDKAYVDNEVAYHKAAINEVETVLIPQSSNSELKSLLQSAVPLFKAHLAHAQMVQKNLK
;
A
#
# COMPACT_ATOMS: atom_id res chain seq x y z
N MET A 1 7.15 -86.59 -14.81
CA MET A 1 7.90 -86.19 -13.60
C MET A 1 7.70 -84.67 -13.46
N LYS A 2 6.84 -84.23 -12.60
CA LYS A 2 6.43 -82.83 -12.45
C LYS A 2 7.19 -82.24 -11.25
N MET A 3 8.01 -81.22 -11.47
CA MET A 3 8.61 -80.41 -10.37
C MET A 3 7.77 -79.21 -10.05
N PHE A 4 7.34 -79.16 -8.82
CA PHE A 4 6.60 -78.06 -8.26
C PHE A 4 7.59 -76.96 -7.78
N ASN A 5 7.50 -75.76 -8.34
CA ASN A 5 8.22 -74.60 -7.83
C ASN A 5 7.32 -73.86 -6.87
N PHE A 6 7.74 -73.81 -5.62
CA PHE A 6 7.14 -73.00 -4.57
C PHE A 6 7.63 -71.55 -4.67
N LEU A 7 6.76 -70.64 -5.01
CA LEU A 7 7.03 -69.20 -5.03
C LEU A 7 6.65 -68.58 -3.68
N THR A 8 7.63 -68.29 -2.86
CA THR A 8 7.44 -67.59 -1.59
C THR A 8 7.20 -66.12 -1.87
N LYS A 9 5.99 -65.64 -1.59
CA LYS A 9 5.61 -64.21 -1.60
C LYS A 9 6.12 -63.52 -0.32
N THR A 10 7.17 -62.75 -0.39
CA THR A 10 7.61 -61.85 0.67
C THR A 10 6.79 -60.58 0.57
N THR A 11 5.89 -60.40 1.53
CA THR A 11 5.12 -59.17 1.71
C THR A 11 6.00 -58.11 2.39
N LEU A 12 6.47 -57.12 1.63
CA LEU A 12 7.19 -55.96 2.16
C LEU A 12 6.19 -54.95 2.68
N CYS A 13 6.02 -54.88 4.01
CA CYS A 13 5.29 -53.85 4.67
C CYS A 13 6.04 -52.52 4.58
N LEU A 14 5.58 -51.64 3.67
CA LEU A 14 6.08 -50.26 3.57
C LEU A 14 5.39 -49.44 4.68
N VAL A 15 6.10 -49.18 5.77
CA VAL A 15 5.64 -48.25 6.82
C VAL A 15 5.86 -46.83 6.28
N VAL A 16 4.80 -46.22 5.76
CA VAL A 16 4.80 -44.80 5.40
C VAL A 16 4.66 -44.00 6.68
N SER A 17 5.77 -43.54 7.23
CA SER A 17 5.80 -42.57 8.33
C SER A 17 5.37 -41.20 7.78
N THR A 18 4.10 -40.85 7.91
CA THR A 18 3.61 -39.48 7.68
C THR A 18 4.11 -38.59 8.81
N ALA A 19 5.26 -37.95 8.58
CA ALA A 19 5.67 -36.81 9.39
C ALA A 19 4.69 -35.66 9.11
N LEU A 20 3.74 -35.48 10.03
CA LEU A 20 2.91 -34.27 10.10
C LEU A 20 3.85 -33.12 10.46
N LEU A 21 4.34 -32.40 9.47
CA LEU A 21 4.88 -31.07 9.64
C LEU A 21 3.75 -30.17 10.11
N THR A 22 3.60 -30.01 11.43
CA THR A 22 2.82 -28.94 12.00
C THR A 22 3.54 -27.64 11.64
N MET A 23 3.15 -27.02 10.52
CA MET A 23 3.47 -25.62 10.26
C MET A 23 2.75 -24.83 11.35
N SER A 24 3.49 -24.48 12.40
CA SER A 24 3.07 -23.44 13.32
C SER A 24 2.88 -22.19 12.46
N ALA A 25 1.64 -21.86 12.16
CA ALA A 25 1.29 -20.52 11.70
C ALA A 25 1.57 -19.59 12.88
N ASP A 26 2.82 -19.19 13.08
CA ASP A 26 3.13 -18.02 13.84
C ASP A 26 2.39 -16.88 13.13
N ALA A 27 1.21 -16.57 13.66
CA ALA A 27 0.53 -15.33 13.35
C ALA A 27 1.54 -14.24 13.69
N GLN A 28 2.22 -13.74 12.66
CA GLN A 28 3.20 -12.67 12.77
C GLN A 28 2.45 -11.52 13.43
N LYS A 29 2.59 -11.39 14.76
CA LYS A 29 2.05 -10.25 15.50
C LYS A 29 2.59 -9.04 14.80
N THR A 30 1.73 -8.34 14.07
CA THR A 30 2.12 -7.08 13.43
C THR A 30 2.64 -6.18 14.54
N GLN A 31 3.95 -5.98 14.55
CA GLN A 31 4.60 -5.19 15.59
C GLN A 31 3.97 -3.80 15.57
N LYS A 32 3.52 -3.35 16.77
CA LYS A 32 2.94 -2.01 16.91
C LYS A 32 3.93 -0.97 16.43
N LEU A 33 3.49 -0.09 15.53
CA LEU A 33 4.30 1.00 15.04
C LEU A 33 4.54 2.03 16.14
N THR A 34 5.75 2.56 16.22
CA THR A 34 6.10 3.72 17.04
C THR A 34 5.72 5.02 16.32
N ASP A 35 5.56 6.14 17.04
CA ASP A 35 5.25 7.44 16.43
C ASP A 35 6.24 7.87 15.32
N PRO A 36 7.57 7.67 15.46
CA PRO A 36 8.51 7.88 14.35
C PRO A 36 8.26 7.02 13.12
N GLU A 37 7.82 5.78 13.32
CA GLU A 37 7.47 4.86 12.23
C GLU A 37 6.15 5.25 11.58
N ILE A 38 5.15 5.67 12.35
CA ILE A 38 3.87 6.21 11.86
C ILE A 38 4.12 7.47 11.02
N ALA A 39 4.93 8.40 11.49
CA ALA A 39 5.31 9.59 10.73
C ALA A 39 6.00 9.24 9.40
N SER A 40 6.89 8.24 9.41
CA SER A 40 7.53 7.74 8.18
C SER A 40 6.53 7.16 7.19
N VAL A 41 5.55 6.36 7.65
CA VAL A 41 4.50 5.81 6.79
C VAL A 41 3.65 6.93 6.19
N ALA A 42 3.20 7.88 7.02
CA ALA A 42 2.36 9.00 6.58
C ALA A 42 3.06 9.87 5.52
N VAL A 43 4.30 10.29 5.77
CA VAL A 43 5.07 11.10 4.80
C VAL A 43 5.30 10.31 3.51
N THR A 44 5.68 9.04 3.61
CA THR A 44 5.94 8.19 2.43
C THR A 44 4.69 8.01 1.57
N ALA A 45 3.53 7.75 2.18
CA ALA A 45 2.29 7.60 1.44
C ALA A 45 1.91 8.88 0.69
N ASN A 46 2.02 10.04 1.33
CA ASN A 46 1.75 11.32 0.66
C ASN A 46 2.75 11.60 -0.49
N GLN A 47 4.05 11.28 -0.31
CA GLN A 47 5.05 11.46 -1.36
C GLN A 47 4.79 10.54 -2.56
N ILE A 48 4.34 9.31 -2.34
CA ILE A 48 3.99 8.38 -3.42
C ILE A 48 2.86 8.94 -4.29
N ASP A 49 1.85 9.57 -3.68
CA ASP A 49 0.75 10.18 -4.43
C ASP A 49 1.24 11.36 -5.27
N ILE A 50 2.08 12.22 -4.72
CA ILE A 50 2.74 13.30 -5.47
C ILE A 50 3.52 12.74 -6.67
N ASP A 51 4.25 11.64 -6.50
CA ASP A 51 4.98 10.99 -7.60
C ASP A 51 4.03 10.50 -8.71
N TYR A 52 2.87 9.93 -8.35
CA TYR A 52 1.87 9.52 -9.33
C TYR A 52 1.26 10.72 -10.06
N ALA A 53 0.94 11.76 -9.33
CA ALA A 53 0.45 13.02 -9.88
C ALA A 53 1.46 13.64 -10.87
N ALA A 54 2.75 13.63 -10.54
CA ALA A 54 3.80 14.12 -11.42
C ALA A 54 3.90 13.32 -12.74
N ILE A 55 3.66 12.01 -12.71
CA ILE A 55 3.58 11.19 -13.92
C ILE A 55 2.37 11.59 -14.75
N ALA A 56 1.20 11.80 -14.10
CA ALA A 56 -0.01 12.20 -14.78
C ALA A 56 0.12 13.56 -15.45
N GLN A 57 0.72 14.54 -14.78
CA GLN A 57 0.98 15.88 -15.33
C GLN A 57 1.88 15.83 -16.58
N LYS A 58 2.81 14.88 -16.67
CA LYS A 58 3.70 14.72 -17.83
C LYS A 58 3.06 13.96 -18.99
N LYS A 59 2.15 13.02 -18.71
CA LYS A 59 1.68 12.04 -19.70
C LYS A 59 0.26 12.25 -20.18
N SER A 60 -0.61 12.78 -19.32
CA SER A 60 -2.01 13.04 -19.67
C SER A 60 -2.14 14.28 -20.56
N LYS A 61 -3.18 14.27 -21.43
CA LYS A 61 -3.68 15.43 -22.15
C LYS A 61 -5.14 15.72 -21.80
N ASN A 62 -5.72 14.93 -20.91
CA ASN A 62 -7.09 15.10 -20.46
C ASN A 62 -7.13 16.19 -19.38
N ALA A 63 -7.94 17.24 -19.60
CA ALA A 63 -8.00 18.40 -18.71
C ALA A 63 -8.49 18.05 -17.28
N GLU A 64 -9.43 17.11 -17.15
CA GLU A 64 -9.91 16.67 -15.82
C GLU A 64 -8.83 15.90 -15.06
N VAL A 65 -8.12 15.00 -15.75
CA VAL A 65 -7.00 14.24 -15.15
C VAL A 65 -5.88 15.18 -14.73
N LEU A 66 -5.52 16.16 -15.55
CA LEU A 66 -4.49 17.16 -15.23
C LEU A 66 -4.89 18.01 -14.03
N LYS A 67 -6.16 18.47 -13.98
CA LYS A 67 -6.68 19.22 -12.83
C LYS A 67 -6.68 18.39 -11.55
N PHE A 68 -7.13 17.14 -11.64
CA PHE A 68 -7.09 16.20 -10.52
C PHE A 68 -5.67 15.99 -10.01
N ALA A 69 -4.72 15.67 -10.91
CA ALA A 69 -3.32 15.46 -10.54
C ALA A 69 -2.67 16.71 -9.91
N ALA A 70 -3.01 17.91 -10.39
CA ALA A 70 -2.53 19.14 -9.78
C ALA A 70 -3.06 19.32 -8.35
N THR A 71 -4.33 18.97 -8.11
CA THR A 71 -4.94 18.98 -6.76
C THR A 71 -4.22 17.98 -5.85
N MET A 72 -3.99 16.74 -6.31
CA MET A 72 -3.28 15.73 -5.53
C MET A 72 -1.88 16.21 -5.13
N ALA A 73 -1.09 16.68 -6.08
CA ALA A 73 0.27 17.16 -5.81
C ALA A 73 0.28 18.30 -4.76
N LYS A 74 -0.63 19.27 -4.88
CA LYS A 74 -0.72 20.40 -3.97
C LYS A 74 -1.13 20.00 -2.56
N ASP A 75 -2.21 19.23 -2.45
CA ASP A 75 -2.82 18.94 -1.17
C ASP A 75 -1.99 17.94 -0.37
N HIS A 76 -1.41 16.93 -1.02
CA HIS A 76 -0.49 15.99 -0.38
C HIS A 76 0.82 16.64 0.05
N GLN A 77 1.33 17.65 -0.71
CA GLN A 77 2.47 18.44 -0.26
C GLN A 77 2.15 19.22 1.02
N ALA A 78 0.97 19.82 1.11
CA ALA A 78 0.55 20.54 2.32
C ALA A 78 0.46 19.59 3.55
N VAL A 79 0.02 18.35 3.37
CA VAL A 79 0.02 17.35 4.44
C VAL A 79 1.45 16.97 4.85
N ILE A 80 2.37 16.81 3.90
CA ILE A 80 3.80 16.57 4.20
C ILE A 80 4.38 17.74 4.99
N ASP A 81 4.12 18.97 4.59
CA ASP A 81 4.65 20.17 5.26
C ASP A 81 4.18 20.23 6.72
N GLN A 82 2.91 19.90 6.99
CA GLN A 82 2.39 19.81 8.35
C GLN A 82 3.07 18.68 9.15
N ALA A 83 3.28 17.52 8.54
CA ALA A 83 3.96 16.40 9.19
C ALA A 83 5.42 16.74 9.52
N VAL A 84 6.14 17.39 8.60
CA VAL A 84 7.53 17.85 8.79
C VAL A 84 7.60 18.89 9.90
N ALA A 85 6.68 19.87 9.93
CA ALA A 85 6.62 20.86 11.00
C ALA A 85 6.40 20.19 12.36
N LEU A 86 5.52 19.19 12.43
CA LEU A 86 5.24 18.47 13.67
C LEU A 86 6.45 17.66 14.16
N VAL A 87 7.08 16.84 13.30
CA VAL A 87 8.24 16.05 13.74
C VAL A 87 9.43 16.92 14.13
N THR A 88 9.58 18.10 13.48
CA THR A 88 10.57 19.11 13.86
C THR A 88 10.29 19.69 15.25
N LYS A 89 9.05 20.09 15.52
CA LYS A 89 8.60 20.57 16.83
C LYS A 89 8.84 19.54 17.92
N LEU A 90 8.53 18.27 17.64
CA LEU A 90 8.67 17.17 18.58
C LEU A 90 10.12 16.65 18.69
N LYS A 91 11.03 17.15 17.87
CA LYS A 91 12.43 16.67 17.76
C LYS A 91 12.50 15.17 17.47
N VAL A 92 11.62 14.66 16.64
CA VAL A 92 11.51 13.25 16.25
C VAL A 92 12.01 13.08 14.81
N THR A 93 12.83 12.06 14.59
CA THR A 93 13.25 11.67 13.23
C THR A 93 12.37 10.52 12.76
N PRO A 94 11.66 10.66 11.63
CA PRO A 94 10.88 9.56 11.05
C PRO A 94 11.75 8.32 10.81
N LYS A 95 11.22 7.14 11.12
CA LYS A 95 11.95 5.89 11.04
C LYS A 95 11.29 4.92 10.05
N THR A 96 12.06 4.50 9.05
CA THR A 96 11.61 3.51 8.06
C THR A 96 11.30 2.15 8.73
N ASN A 97 10.21 1.52 8.30
CA ASN A 97 9.73 0.24 8.81
C ASN A 97 9.26 -0.68 7.67
N ALA A 98 8.70 -1.85 8.00
CA ALA A 98 8.23 -2.81 7.01
C ALA A 98 7.08 -2.25 6.15
N THR A 99 6.14 -1.51 6.74
CA THR A 99 5.02 -0.86 6.02
C THR A 99 5.53 0.17 5.03
N THR A 100 6.45 1.05 5.44
CA THR A 100 7.11 2.04 4.56
C THR A 100 7.77 1.35 3.36
N LYS A 101 8.53 0.25 3.62
CA LYS A 101 9.19 -0.50 2.55
C LYS A 101 8.19 -1.15 1.59
N SER A 102 7.10 -1.69 2.11
CA SER A 102 6.02 -2.29 1.31
C SER A 102 5.36 -1.24 0.39
N PHE A 103 5.07 -0.05 0.92
CA PHE A 103 4.52 1.07 0.14
C PHE A 103 5.45 1.48 -1.00
N LEU A 104 6.74 1.63 -0.73
CA LEU A 104 7.74 1.97 -1.75
C LEU A 104 7.87 0.89 -2.83
N ALA A 105 7.83 -0.38 -2.44
CA ALA A 105 7.86 -1.50 -3.40
C ALA A 105 6.60 -1.52 -4.28
N GLY A 106 5.42 -1.29 -3.70
CA GLY A 106 4.17 -1.13 -4.43
C GLY A 106 4.21 0.05 -5.39
N ALA A 107 4.69 1.19 -4.91
CA ALA A 107 4.84 2.41 -5.71
C ALA A 107 5.76 2.19 -6.94
N THR A 108 6.85 1.46 -6.77
CA THR A 108 7.76 1.13 -7.88
C THR A 108 7.02 0.36 -8.99
N LYS A 109 6.20 -0.64 -8.63
CA LYS A 109 5.40 -1.41 -9.58
C LYS A 109 4.34 -0.53 -10.27
N THR A 110 3.63 0.29 -9.51
CA THR A 110 2.62 1.21 -10.04
C THR A 110 3.23 2.23 -10.98
N LYS A 111 4.35 2.86 -10.62
CA LYS A 111 5.07 3.81 -11.49
C LYS A 111 5.51 3.14 -12.80
N ALA A 112 6.01 1.92 -12.76
CA ALA A 112 6.37 1.17 -13.97
C ALA A 112 5.13 0.91 -14.85
N MET A 113 4.02 0.47 -14.27
CA MET A 113 2.74 0.22 -14.96
C MET A 113 2.21 1.51 -15.62
N LEU A 114 2.22 2.64 -14.91
CA LEU A 114 1.78 3.94 -15.44
C LEU A 114 2.69 4.42 -16.56
N ASN A 115 4.00 4.27 -16.42
CA ASN A 115 4.96 4.69 -17.44
C ASN A 115 4.85 3.88 -18.74
N ALA A 116 4.43 2.62 -18.66
CA ALA A 116 4.22 1.77 -19.83
C ALA A 116 2.96 2.12 -20.64
N LYS A 117 2.08 2.99 -20.15
CA LYS A 117 0.81 3.36 -20.80
C LYS A 117 0.87 4.78 -21.37
N SER A 118 -0.04 5.09 -22.31
CA SER A 118 -0.21 6.42 -22.91
C SER A 118 -1.66 6.70 -23.28
N GLY A 119 -2.00 7.97 -23.54
CA GLY A 119 -3.31 8.40 -23.96
C GLY A 119 -4.43 7.95 -23.02
N LYS A 120 -5.59 7.59 -23.56
CA LYS A 120 -6.75 7.16 -22.76
C LYS A 120 -6.46 5.97 -21.85
N ALA A 121 -5.58 5.04 -22.27
CA ALA A 121 -5.20 3.88 -21.44
C ALA A 121 -4.37 4.31 -20.23
N PHE A 122 -3.55 5.35 -20.36
CA PHE A 122 -2.86 5.96 -19.24
C PHE A 122 -3.84 6.65 -18.29
N ASP A 123 -4.70 7.53 -18.82
CA ASP A 123 -5.65 8.31 -18.03
C ASP A 123 -6.52 7.39 -17.17
N LYS A 124 -7.07 6.34 -17.80
CA LYS A 124 -7.84 5.32 -17.06
C LYS A 124 -7.02 4.62 -15.97
N ALA A 125 -5.81 4.19 -16.29
CA ALA A 125 -4.97 3.46 -15.34
C ALA A 125 -4.54 4.33 -14.16
N TYR A 126 -4.24 5.61 -14.39
CA TYR A 126 -3.92 6.57 -13.35
C TYR A 126 -5.12 6.76 -12.41
N VAL A 127 -6.28 7.08 -12.94
CA VAL A 127 -7.47 7.35 -12.11
C VAL A 127 -7.97 6.08 -11.39
N ASP A 128 -7.90 4.92 -12.02
CA ASP A 128 -8.19 3.64 -11.35
C ASP A 128 -7.23 3.39 -10.17
N ASN A 129 -5.94 3.71 -10.36
CA ASN A 129 -4.95 3.63 -9.29
C ASN A 129 -5.27 4.61 -8.17
N GLU A 130 -5.63 5.85 -8.46
CA GLU A 130 -5.97 6.85 -7.45
C GLU A 130 -7.16 6.41 -6.58
N VAL A 131 -8.20 5.84 -7.20
CA VAL A 131 -9.35 5.27 -6.47
C VAL A 131 -8.89 4.14 -5.54
N ALA A 132 -8.06 3.23 -6.03
CA ALA A 132 -7.57 2.09 -5.24
C ALA A 132 -6.61 2.56 -4.12
N TYR A 133 -5.72 3.48 -4.45
CA TYR A 133 -4.72 4.01 -3.53
C TYR A 133 -5.36 4.76 -2.36
N HIS A 134 -6.28 5.68 -2.64
CA HIS A 134 -6.97 6.43 -1.59
C HIS A 134 -7.82 5.52 -0.69
N LYS A 135 -8.49 4.50 -1.24
CA LYS A 135 -9.20 3.51 -0.39
C LYS A 135 -8.23 2.81 0.57
N ALA A 136 -7.09 2.36 0.07
CA ALA A 136 -6.09 1.69 0.89
C ALA A 136 -5.46 2.63 1.93
N ALA A 137 -5.13 3.86 1.53
CA ALA A 137 -4.53 4.86 2.41
C ALA A 137 -5.50 5.28 3.54
N ILE A 138 -6.77 5.52 3.23
CA ILE A 138 -7.80 5.84 4.24
C ILE A 138 -7.92 4.68 5.24
N ASN A 139 -8.02 3.43 4.75
CA ASN A 139 -8.09 2.26 5.63
C ASN A 139 -6.86 2.17 6.54
N GLU A 140 -5.65 2.33 6.00
CA GLU A 140 -4.40 2.28 6.78
C GLU A 140 -4.38 3.37 7.86
N VAL A 141 -4.76 4.60 7.51
CA VAL A 141 -4.80 5.71 8.46
C VAL A 141 -5.82 5.45 9.58
N GLU A 142 -7.04 5.05 9.23
CA GLU A 142 -8.12 4.86 10.21
C GLU A 142 -7.94 3.62 11.09
N THR A 143 -7.42 2.51 10.54
CA THR A 143 -7.36 1.22 11.24
C THR A 143 -5.99 0.89 11.84
N VAL A 144 -4.92 1.55 11.39
CA VAL A 144 -3.56 1.27 11.85
C VAL A 144 -2.90 2.50 12.45
N LEU A 145 -2.74 3.59 11.69
CA LEU A 145 -1.91 4.71 12.12
C LEU A 145 -2.55 5.48 13.29
N ILE A 146 -3.82 5.83 13.19
CA ILE A 146 -4.53 6.56 14.27
C ILE A 146 -4.60 5.73 15.56
N PRO A 147 -5.05 4.45 15.54
CA PRO A 147 -5.10 3.64 16.76
C PRO A 147 -3.74 3.40 17.41
N GLN A 148 -2.68 3.28 16.62
CA GLN A 148 -1.34 2.99 17.13
C GLN A 148 -0.57 4.24 17.57
N SER A 149 -0.97 5.43 17.11
CA SER A 149 -0.33 6.68 17.50
C SER A 149 -0.48 6.96 18.99
N SER A 150 0.65 7.16 19.66
CA SER A 150 0.73 7.47 21.10
C SER A 150 0.80 8.99 21.34
N ASN A 151 1.42 9.75 20.44
CA ASN A 151 1.48 11.21 20.53
C ASN A 151 0.15 11.83 20.08
N SER A 152 -0.44 12.66 20.93
CA SER A 152 -1.75 13.28 20.67
C SER A 152 -1.75 14.25 19.49
N GLU A 153 -0.67 14.98 19.25
CA GLU A 153 -0.56 15.92 18.13
C GLU A 153 -0.44 15.14 16.80
N LEU A 154 0.35 14.07 16.77
CA LEU A 154 0.43 13.19 15.60
C LEU A 154 -0.93 12.53 15.31
N LYS A 155 -1.61 12.04 16.34
CA LYS A 155 -2.95 11.47 16.20
C LYS A 155 -3.94 12.49 15.64
N SER A 156 -3.92 13.72 16.15
CA SER A 156 -4.79 14.81 15.69
C SER A 156 -4.49 15.18 14.22
N LEU A 157 -3.22 15.24 13.84
CA LEU A 157 -2.81 15.48 12.44
C LEU A 157 -3.35 14.39 11.51
N LEU A 158 -3.19 13.13 11.87
CA LEU A 158 -3.72 12.00 11.09
C LEU A 158 -5.25 12.06 10.96
N GLN A 159 -5.94 12.35 12.06
CA GLN A 159 -7.41 12.51 12.07
C GLN A 159 -7.88 13.65 11.18
N SER A 160 -7.17 14.78 11.18
CA SER A 160 -7.51 15.94 10.36
C SER A 160 -7.29 15.72 8.86
N ALA A 161 -6.41 14.81 8.47
CA ALA A 161 -6.15 14.46 7.07
C ALA A 161 -7.23 13.54 6.46
N VAL A 162 -7.93 12.74 7.28
CA VAL A 162 -8.93 11.76 6.79
C VAL A 162 -10.04 12.39 5.93
N PRO A 163 -10.70 13.50 6.32
CA PRO A 163 -11.71 14.15 5.49
C PRO A 163 -11.17 14.57 4.10
N LEU A 164 -9.92 15.07 4.05
CA LEU A 164 -9.27 15.45 2.81
C LEU A 164 -9.08 14.23 1.90
N PHE A 165 -8.56 13.13 2.41
CA PHE A 165 -8.37 11.90 1.63
C PHE A 165 -9.69 11.30 1.15
N LYS A 166 -10.77 11.41 1.93
CA LYS A 166 -12.12 11.03 1.51
C LYS A 166 -12.65 11.92 0.37
N ALA A 167 -12.37 13.22 0.43
CA ALA A 167 -12.70 14.13 -0.66
C ALA A 167 -11.91 13.81 -1.95
N HIS A 168 -10.62 13.48 -1.83
CA HIS A 168 -9.80 13.02 -2.96
C HIS A 168 -10.35 11.74 -3.57
N LEU A 169 -10.74 10.75 -2.76
CA LEU A 169 -11.37 9.52 -3.24
C LEU A 169 -12.66 9.82 -4.02
N ALA A 170 -13.52 10.67 -3.49
CA ALA A 170 -14.76 11.06 -4.17
C ALA A 170 -14.48 11.77 -5.51
N HIS A 171 -13.48 12.65 -5.54
CA HIS A 171 -13.04 13.32 -6.76
C HIS A 171 -12.46 12.33 -7.78
N ALA A 172 -11.59 11.41 -7.36
CA ALA A 172 -11.06 10.35 -8.23
C ALA A 172 -12.19 9.50 -8.84
N GLN A 173 -13.18 9.11 -8.05
CA GLN A 173 -14.35 8.35 -8.52
C GLN A 173 -15.21 9.15 -9.50
N MET A 174 -15.32 10.46 -9.33
CA MET A 174 -16.02 11.33 -10.28
C MET A 174 -15.28 11.38 -11.63
N VAL A 175 -13.96 11.62 -11.60
CA VAL A 175 -13.14 11.62 -12.82
C VAL A 175 -13.19 10.25 -13.50
N GLN A 176 -13.13 9.14 -12.71
CA GLN A 176 -13.24 7.78 -13.23
C GLN A 176 -14.53 7.54 -14.03
N LYS A 177 -15.66 8.07 -13.57
CA LYS A 177 -16.95 7.96 -14.28
C LYS A 177 -16.97 8.74 -15.59
N ASN A 178 -16.22 9.84 -15.67
CA ASN A 178 -16.16 10.71 -16.86
C ASN A 178 -15.18 10.18 -17.92
N LEU A 179 -14.22 9.32 -17.55
CA LEU A 179 -13.27 8.69 -18.48
C LEU A 179 -13.89 7.49 -19.23
N LYS A 180 -14.97 7.71 -19.96
CA LYS A 180 -15.63 6.68 -20.78
C LYS A 180 -15.00 6.56 -22.17
#